data_ce6feab3d691ceaca05de7513da5cb5c
#
_entry.id   ce6feab3d691ceaca05de7513da5cb5c
#
_cell.length_a   1.000
_cell.length_b   1.000
_cell.length_c   1.000
_cell.angle_alpha   90.00
_cell.angle_beta   90.00
_cell.angle_gamma   90.00
#
_symmetry.space_group_name_H-M   'P 1'
#
loop_
_entity.id
_entity.type
_entity.pdbx_description
1 polymer ?
#
loop_
_entity_poly.entity_id
_entity_poly.type
_entity_poly.pdbx_seq_one_letter_code
_entity_poly.pdbx_strand_id
1 'polypeptide(L)'
;TGHDGIAVNGTTGEAPTTSDDEKDQIVKAVRKVVGGKIKIVAGAGNNETSHSVEQAQRAAKAGADGLLVVSPYYNKPPQAGIQAHFKAMADATDLPVMIYDIPGRTGVEIESDTIVKLAEHKNIAALKDAKGNPAATSWVIKRCAIPVYSGDDILNLPLLSVGAVGFVSVC
;
A
#
# COMPACT_ATOMS: atom_id res chain seq x y z
N THR A 1 10.43 -0.02 -20.25
CA THR A 1 9.34 0.97 -20.10
C THR A 1 9.70 2.09 -19.12
N GLY A 2 10.79 1.97 -18.34
CA GLY A 2 11.25 3.02 -17.41
C GLY A 2 10.50 3.06 -16.07
N HIS A 3 9.80 1.99 -15.69
CA HIS A 3 9.17 1.87 -14.37
C HIS A 3 10.17 1.34 -13.34
N ASP A 4 10.15 1.89 -12.13
CA ASP A 4 10.99 1.48 -11.00
C ASP A 4 10.43 0.23 -10.30
N GLY A 5 9.12 0.03 -10.36
CA GLY A 5 8.42 -1.08 -9.72
C GLY A 5 7.13 -1.48 -10.41
N ILE A 6 6.61 -2.64 -10.00
CA ILE A 6 5.32 -3.18 -10.41
C ILE A 6 4.51 -3.48 -9.17
N ALA A 7 3.30 -2.94 -9.07
CA ALA A 7 2.32 -3.34 -8.07
C ALA A 7 1.48 -4.50 -8.62
N VAL A 8 1.46 -5.62 -7.91
CA VAL A 8 0.66 -6.80 -8.25
C VAL A 8 -0.38 -7.07 -7.16
N ASN A 9 -1.43 -7.79 -7.48
CA ASN A 9 -2.51 -8.10 -6.53
C ASN A 9 -3.14 -6.84 -5.90
N GLY A 10 -3.17 -5.73 -6.64
CA GLY A 10 -3.82 -4.50 -6.22
C GLY A 10 -5.33 -4.54 -6.49
N THR A 11 -6.02 -3.46 -6.11
CA THR A 11 -7.48 -3.32 -6.28
C THR A 11 -7.92 -3.44 -7.74
N THR A 12 -7.22 -2.78 -8.66
CA THR A 12 -7.51 -2.84 -10.10
C THR A 12 -7.11 -4.17 -10.74
N GLY A 13 -6.28 -4.97 -10.08
CA GLY A 13 -5.98 -6.37 -10.40
C GLY A 13 -6.95 -7.36 -9.76
N GLU A 14 -8.13 -6.91 -9.33
CA GLU A 14 -9.23 -7.73 -8.78
C GLU A 14 -8.81 -8.62 -7.60
N ALA A 15 -7.89 -8.13 -6.74
CA ALA A 15 -7.37 -8.89 -5.60
C ALA A 15 -8.41 -9.60 -4.72
N PRO A 16 -9.64 -9.05 -4.50
CA PRO A 16 -10.66 -9.75 -3.72
C PRO A 16 -11.21 -11.03 -4.38
N THR A 17 -11.04 -11.18 -5.70
CA THR A 17 -11.59 -12.33 -6.47
C THR A 17 -10.56 -13.40 -6.78
N THR A 18 -9.29 -13.17 -6.40
CA THR A 18 -8.20 -14.14 -6.55
C THR A 18 -7.95 -14.88 -5.24
N SER A 19 -7.69 -16.18 -5.32
CA SER A 19 -7.26 -16.98 -4.18
C SER A 19 -5.83 -16.63 -3.75
N ASP A 20 -5.46 -17.02 -2.54
CA ASP A 20 -4.10 -16.79 -2.05
C ASP A 20 -3.03 -17.52 -2.88
N ASP A 21 -3.37 -18.71 -3.41
CA ASP A 21 -2.45 -19.45 -4.28
C ASP A 21 -2.26 -18.76 -5.63
N GLU A 22 -3.29 -18.17 -6.20
CA GLU A 22 -3.18 -17.36 -7.42
C GLU A 22 -2.34 -16.12 -7.17
N LYS A 23 -2.52 -15.44 -6.04
CA LYS A 23 -1.68 -14.29 -5.65
C LYS A 23 -0.20 -14.66 -5.58
N ASP A 24 0.13 -15.79 -4.96
CA ASP A 24 1.50 -16.30 -4.90
C ASP A 24 2.06 -16.59 -6.30
N GLN A 25 1.25 -17.22 -7.16
CA GLN A 25 1.65 -17.54 -8.53
C GLN A 25 1.92 -16.28 -9.35
N ILE A 26 1.10 -15.23 -9.19
CA ILE A 26 1.30 -13.93 -9.86
C ILE A 26 2.63 -13.32 -9.45
N VAL A 27 2.93 -13.26 -8.14
CA VAL A 27 4.21 -12.72 -7.65
C VAL A 27 5.39 -13.52 -8.23
N LYS A 28 5.34 -14.85 -8.18
CA LYS A 28 6.39 -15.73 -8.73
C LYS A 28 6.56 -15.57 -10.23
N ALA A 29 5.45 -15.46 -10.98
CA ALA A 29 5.49 -15.29 -12.43
C ALA A 29 6.12 -13.95 -12.82
N VAL A 30 5.73 -12.86 -12.15
CA VAL A 30 6.31 -11.54 -12.38
C VAL A 30 7.79 -11.55 -12.00
N ARG A 31 8.17 -12.12 -10.84
CA ARG A 31 9.58 -12.24 -10.42
C ARG A 31 10.42 -12.99 -11.46
N LYS A 32 9.89 -14.05 -12.04
CA LYS A 32 10.59 -14.82 -13.09
C LYS A 32 10.88 -13.96 -14.32
N VAL A 33 9.98 -13.05 -14.69
CA VAL A 33 10.13 -12.19 -15.88
C VAL A 33 11.06 -11.01 -15.59
N VAL A 34 10.86 -10.31 -14.46
CA VAL A 34 11.60 -9.06 -14.18
C VAL A 34 12.96 -9.31 -13.51
N GLY A 35 13.17 -10.49 -12.94
CA GLY A 35 14.38 -10.79 -12.15
C GLY A 35 14.53 -9.82 -10.98
N GLY A 36 15.75 -9.32 -10.76
CA GLY A 36 16.04 -8.29 -9.75
C GLY A 36 16.01 -6.84 -10.26
N LYS A 37 15.64 -6.62 -11.53
CA LYS A 37 15.75 -5.30 -12.18
C LYS A 37 14.66 -4.32 -11.79
N ILE A 38 13.47 -4.81 -11.44
CA ILE A 38 12.29 -4.02 -11.08
C ILE A 38 11.77 -4.53 -9.74
N LYS A 39 11.36 -3.62 -8.87
CA LYS A 39 10.78 -3.97 -7.58
C LYS A 39 9.35 -4.46 -7.73
N ILE A 40 8.96 -5.47 -6.95
CA ILE A 40 7.60 -6.01 -6.89
C ILE A 40 6.99 -5.63 -5.56
N VAL A 41 5.91 -4.85 -5.61
CA VAL A 41 5.11 -4.47 -4.44
C VAL A 41 3.81 -5.27 -4.51
N ALA A 42 3.63 -6.21 -3.58
CA ALA A 42 2.48 -7.10 -3.59
C ALA A 42 1.35 -6.60 -2.69
N GLY A 43 0.13 -6.56 -3.21
CA GLY A 43 -1.07 -6.34 -2.42
C GLY A 43 -1.27 -7.48 -1.42
N ALA A 44 -1.38 -7.14 -0.13
CA ALA A 44 -1.48 -8.10 0.98
C ALA A 44 -2.51 -7.70 2.04
N GLY A 45 -3.34 -6.68 1.78
CA GLY A 45 -4.34 -6.20 2.72
C GLY A 45 -5.75 -6.67 2.39
N ASN A 46 -6.51 -7.03 3.41
CA ASN A 46 -7.96 -7.19 3.35
C ASN A 46 -8.61 -6.68 4.65
N ASN A 47 -9.89 -6.93 4.85
CA ASN A 47 -10.63 -6.46 6.01
C ASN A 47 -10.51 -7.35 7.26
N GLU A 48 -9.78 -8.46 7.18
CA GLU A 48 -9.44 -9.34 8.29
C GLU A 48 -7.93 -9.30 8.54
N THR A 49 -7.52 -8.87 9.75
CA THR A 49 -6.12 -8.64 10.07
C THR A 49 -5.28 -9.93 10.08
N SER A 50 -5.81 -11.02 10.63
CA SER A 50 -5.11 -12.31 10.67
C SER A 50 -4.81 -12.84 9.26
N HIS A 51 -5.81 -12.83 8.38
CA HIS A 51 -5.62 -13.23 6.99
C HIS A 51 -4.67 -12.28 6.22
N SER A 52 -4.74 -10.97 6.51
CA SER A 52 -3.80 -10.01 5.92
C SER A 52 -2.35 -10.31 6.32
N VAL A 53 -2.11 -10.68 7.58
CA VAL A 53 -0.78 -11.11 8.08
C VAL A 53 -0.30 -12.36 7.32
N GLU A 54 -1.16 -13.36 7.13
CA GLU A 54 -0.84 -14.55 6.35
C GLU A 54 -0.49 -14.20 4.90
N GLN A 55 -1.27 -13.33 4.26
CA GLN A 55 -0.99 -12.85 2.90
C GLN A 55 0.35 -12.11 2.81
N ALA A 56 0.69 -11.29 3.80
CA ALA A 56 2.00 -10.62 3.86
C ALA A 56 3.15 -11.60 3.89
N GLN A 57 3.06 -12.64 4.74
CA GLN A 57 4.07 -13.69 4.85
C GLN A 57 4.17 -14.52 3.57
N ARG A 58 3.05 -14.81 2.91
CA ARG A 58 3.01 -15.51 1.62
C ARG A 58 3.66 -14.68 0.53
N ALA A 59 3.34 -13.38 0.43
CA ALA A 59 3.94 -12.46 -0.54
C ALA A 59 5.47 -12.39 -0.39
N ALA A 60 5.97 -12.31 0.86
CA ALA A 60 7.40 -12.35 1.15
C ALA A 60 8.05 -13.65 0.65
N LYS A 61 7.45 -14.81 0.96
CA LYS A 61 7.94 -16.13 0.49
C LYS A 61 7.87 -16.28 -1.03
N ALA A 62 6.89 -15.63 -1.68
CA ALA A 62 6.74 -15.66 -3.14
C ALA A 62 7.77 -14.77 -3.86
N GLY A 63 8.47 -13.89 -3.14
CA GLY A 63 9.56 -13.06 -3.68
C GLY A 63 9.17 -11.61 -3.95
N ALA A 64 8.18 -11.05 -3.26
CA ALA A 64 7.92 -9.62 -3.26
C ALA A 64 9.07 -8.83 -2.62
N ASP A 65 9.26 -7.57 -3.03
CA ASP A 65 10.24 -6.64 -2.44
C ASP A 65 9.59 -5.69 -1.42
N GLY A 66 8.27 -5.59 -1.43
CA GLY A 66 7.48 -4.76 -0.52
C GLY A 66 6.02 -5.13 -0.57
N LEU A 67 5.25 -4.58 0.37
CA LEU A 67 3.82 -4.84 0.53
C LEU A 67 3.01 -3.58 0.27
N LEU A 68 1.91 -3.70 -0.46
CA LEU A 68 0.86 -2.68 -0.58
C LEU A 68 -0.31 -3.10 0.31
N VAL A 69 -0.56 -2.36 1.37
CA VAL A 69 -1.57 -2.70 2.36
C VAL A 69 -2.66 -1.64 2.37
N VAL A 70 -3.86 -2.04 1.97
CA VAL A 70 -5.06 -1.20 2.03
C VAL A 70 -5.64 -1.22 3.45
N SER A 71 -6.24 -0.11 3.88
CA SER A 71 -7.00 -0.11 5.14
C SER A 71 -8.15 -1.12 5.10
N PRO A 72 -8.52 -1.73 6.25
CA PRO A 72 -9.65 -2.66 6.30
C PRO A 72 -10.90 -2.00 5.73
N TYR A 73 -11.39 -2.57 4.62
CA TYR A 73 -12.56 -2.06 3.91
C TYR A 73 -13.85 -2.70 4.45
N TYR A 74 -14.99 -2.07 4.19
CA TYR A 74 -16.33 -2.55 4.56
C TYR A 74 -16.66 -2.40 6.06
N ASN A 75 -15.84 -2.93 6.98
CA ASN A 75 -16.06 -2.89 8.45
C ASN A 75 -15.84 -1.50 9.07
N LYS A 76 -15.18 -0.57 8.38
CA LYS A 76 -14.97 0.83 8.83
C LYS A 76 -14.42 0.92 10.26
N PRO A 77 -13.25 0.35 10.55
CA PRO A 77 -12.70 0.37 11.90
C PRO A 77 -12.36 1.81 12.34
N PRO A 78 -12.36 2.10 13.66
CA PRO A 78 -11.87 3.38 14.17
C PRO A 78 -10.36 3.53 13.93
N GLN A 79 -9.83 4.76 14.00
CA GLN A 79 -8.43 5.06 13.72
C GLN A 79 -7.44 4.21 14.54
N ALA A 80 -7.75 3.93 15.80
CA ALA A 80 -6.95 3.02 16.64
C ALA A 80 -6.92 1.59 16.08
N GLY A 81 -8.02 1.10 15.52
CA GLY A 81 -8.10 -0.19 14.84
C GLY A 81 -7.29 -0.19 13.55
N ILE A 82 -7.35 0.88 12.76
CA ILE A 82 -6.53 1.08 11.56
C ILE A 82 -5.03 1.03 11.92
N GLN A 83 -4.62 1.75 12.97
CA GLN A 83 -3.24 1.73 13.45
C GLN A 83 -2.80 0.32 13.87
N ALA A 84 -3.63 -0.41 14.63
CA ALA A 84 -3.33 -1.77 15.07
C ALA A 84 -3.18 -2.72 13.87
N HIS A 85 -4.06 -2.62 12.88
CA HIS A 85 -3.99 -3.40 11.64
C HIS A 85 -2.68 -3.18 10.90
N PHE A 86 -2.32 -1.92 10.59
CA PHE A 86 -1.08 -1.63 9.87
C PHE A 86 0.17 -2.03 10.65
N LYS A 87 0.19 -1.87 11.98
CA LYS A 87 1.29 -2.35 12.82
C LYS A 87 1.44 -3.86 12.74
N ALA A 88 0.34 -4.62 12.86
CA ALA A 88 0.37 -6.08 12.71
C ALA A 88 0.92 -6.51 11.35
N MET A 89 0.55 -5.80 10.28
CA MET A 89 1.08 -6.05 8.94
C MET A 89 2.58 -5.73 8.84
N ALA A 90 3.02 -4.61 9.41
CA ALA A 90 4.41 -4.19 9.39
C ALA A 90 5.33 -5.09 10.26
N ASP A 91 4.77 -5.73 11.28
CA ASP A 91 5.46 -6.70 12.13
C ASP A 91 5.49 -8.12 11.55
N ALA A 92 4.65 -8.40 10.55
CA ALA A 92 4.48 -9.76 9.99
C ALA A 92 5.68 -10.23 9.16
N THR A 93 6.47 -9.31 8.59
CA THR A 93 7.62 -9.60 7.73
C THR A 93 8.66 -8.49 7.84
N ASP A 94 9.86 -8.73 7.30
CA ASP A 94 10.89 -7.70 7.15
C ASP A 94 10.69 -6.81 5.91
N LEU A 95 9.65 -7.04 5.12
CA LEU A 95 9.39 -6.24 3.92
C LEU A 95 8.85 -4.85 4.27
N PRO A 96 9.28 -3.80 3.52
CA PRO A 96 8.71 -2.48 3.67
C PRO A 96 7.24 -2.47 3.28
N VAL A 97 6.43 -1.76 4.05
CA VAL A 97 4.99 -1.60 3.85
C VAL A 97 4.68 -0.23 3.28
N MET A 98 3.96 -0.21 2.18
CA MET A 98 3.30 0.97 1.62
C MET A 98 1.84 0.97 2.08
N ILE A 99 1.47 1.91 2.91
CA ILE A 99 0.07 2.16 3.31
C ILE A 99 -0.72 2.59 2.08
N TYR A 100 -1.93 2.09 1.91
CA TYR A 100 -2.83 2.52 0.85
C TYR A 100 -4.12 3.10 1.40
N ASP A 101 -4.29 4.41 1.22
CA ASP A 101 -5.48 5.15 1.62
C ASP A 101 -6.36 5.46 0.41
N ILE A 102 -7.51 4.80 0.34
CA ILE A 102 -8.50 4.94 -0.74
C ILE A 102 -9.93 4.92 -0.18
N PRO A 103 -10.36 5.97 0.52
CA PRO A 103 -11.63 6.00 1.22
C PRO A 103 -12.85 5.81 0.31
N GLY A 104 -12.75 6.20 -0.96
CA GLY A 104 -13.81 5.96 -1.95
C GLY A 104 -14.14 4.48 -2.19
N ARG A 105 -13.20 3.57 -1.86
CA ARG A 105 -13.41 2.11 -1.96
C ARG A 105 -13.51 1.43 -0.61
N THR A 106 -12.73 1.87 0.37
CA THR A 106 -12.71 1.25 1.71
C THR A 106 -13.87 1.68 2.60
N GLY A 107 -14.45 2.85 2.31
CA GLY A 107 -15.51 3.46 3.13
C GLY A 107 -14.98 4.10 4.42
N VAL A 108 -13.68 4.11 4.64
CA VAL A 108 -13.01 4.76 5.77
C VAL A 108 -11.70 5.37 5.30
N GLU A 109 -11.43 6.62 5.70
CA GLU A 109 -10.14 7.26 5.45
C GLU A 109 -9.14 6.96 6.58
N ILE A 110 -7.86 7.03 6.26
CA ILE A 110 -6.81 7.10 7.26
C ILE A 110 -6.58 8.58 7.57
N GLU A 111 -6.90 9.00 8.79
CA GLU A 111 -6.68 10.39 9.20
C GLU A 111 -5.19 10.74 9.14
N SER A 112 -4.89 12.00 8.82
CA SER A 112 -3.51 12.47 8.67
C SER A 112 -2.66 12.23 9.94
N ASP A 113 -3.22 12.41 11.14
CA ASP A 113 -2.54 12.11 12.40
C ASP A 113 -2.25 10.62 12.59
N THR A 114 -3.13 9.77 12.06
CA THR A 114 -2.92 8.32 12.06
C THR A 114 -1.76 7.94 11.14
N ILE A 115 -1.67 8.54 9.96
CA ILE A 115 -0.55 8.32 9.02
C ILE A 115 0.78 8.75 9.66
N VAL A 116 0.81 9.94 10.29
CA VAL A 116 2.01 10.43 10.99
C VAL A 116 2.48 9.47 12.07
N LYS A 117 1.56 8.93 12.88
CA LYS A 117 1.90 7.92 13.91
C LYS A 117 2.37 6.59 13.32
N LEU A 118 1.78 6.18 12.20
CA LEU A 118 2.18 4.96 11.50
C LEU A 118 3.58 5.10 10.88
N ALA A 119 3.92 6.29 10.39
CA ALA A 119 5.24 6.58 9.82
C ALA A 119 6.41 6.47 10.84
N GLU A 120 6.12 6.41 12.14
CA GLU A 120 7.11 6.13 13.18
C GLU A 120 7.57 4.66 13.20
N HIS A 121 6.82 3.77 12.56
CA HIS A 121 7.16 2.34 12.51
C HIS A 121 8.21 2.07 11.42
N LYS A 122 9.32 1.42 11.81
CA LYS A 122 10.49 1.20 10.94
C LYS A 122 10.20 0.54 9.58
N ASN A 123 9.20 -0.35 9.53
CA ASN A 123 8.83 -1.07 8.31
C ASN A 123 7.71 -0.39 7.51
N ILE A 124 7.11 0.71 8.01
CA ILE A 124 6.16 1.51 7.24
C ILE A 124 6.95 2.54 6.45
N ALA A 125 7.14 2.29 5.16
CA ALA A 125 8.11 2.96 4.32
C ALA A 125 7.53 3.95 3.32
N ALA A 126 6.22 3.89 3.04
CA ALA A 126 5.58 4.76 2.06
C ALA A 126 4.06 4.86 2.27
N LEU A 127 3.47 5.89 1.67
CA LEU A 127 2.03 6.07 1.53
C LEU A 127 1.66 6.13 0.04
N LYS A 128 0.71 5.29 -0.38
CA LYS A 128 -0.06 5.48 -1.62
C LYS A 128 -1.33 6.24 -1.28
N ASP A 129 -1.43 7.46 -1.74
CA ASP A 129 -2.56 8.37 -1.45
C ASP A 129 -3.53 8.43 -2.63
N ALA A 130 -4.74 7.92 -2.42
CA ALA A 130 -5.88 8.05 -3.32
C ALA A 130 -7.10 8.64 -2.57
N LYS A 131 -6.84 9.50 -1.59
CA LYS A 131 -7.85 10.19 -0.79
C LYS A 131 -8.56 11.31 -1.56
N GLY A 132 -7.87 11.91 -2.52
CA GLY A 132 -8.43 13.03 -3.29
C GLY A 132 -8.30 14.39 -2.61
N ASN A 133 -7.41 14.56 -1.64
CA ASN A 133 -7.23 15.79 -0.87
C ASN A 133 -5.75 16.22 -0.79
N PRO A 134 -5.23 16.97 -1.80
CA PRO A 134 -3.84 17.43 -1.81
C PRO A 134 -3.45 18.29 -0.59
N ALA A 135 -4.38 19.00 0.02
CA ALA A 135 -4.12 19.79 1.22
C ALA A 135 -3.78 18.89 2.42
N ALA A 136 -4.54 17.79 2.60
CA ALA A 136 -4.26 16.79 3.64
C ALA A 136 -2.92 16.08 3.37
N THR A 137 -2.62 15.76 2.12
CA THR A 137 -1.35 15.18 1.70
C THR A 137 -0.17 16.10 2.02
N SER A 138 -0.27 17.38 1.66
CA SER A 138 0.75 18.40 2.00
C SER A 138 1.00 18.47 3.50
N TRP A 139 -0.05 18.38 4.30
CA TRP A 139 0.03 18.42 5.76
C TRP A 139 0.75 17.17 6.34
N VAL A 140 0.51 16.00 5.80
CA VAL A 140 1.24 14.76 6.15
C VAL A 140 2.72 14.90 5.81
N ILE A 141 3.04 15.30 4.58
CA ILE A 141 4.42 15.47 4.10
C ILE A 141 5.20 16.46 4.98
N LYS A 142 4.54 17.51 5.46
CA LYS A 142 5.18 18.51 6.34
C LYS A 142 5.50 17.95 7.73
N ARG A 143 4.77 16.92 8.19
CA ARG A 143 4.86 16.41 9.58
C ARG A 143 5.66 15.13 9.74
N CYS A 144 5.81 14.36 8.68
CA CYS A 144 6.64 13.16 8.73
C CYS A 144 7.36 12.97 7.40
N ALA A 145 8.50 12.28 7.43
CA ALA A 145 9.35 12.06 6.26
C ALA A 145 8.90 10.86 5.40
N ILE A 146 7.63 10.43 5.51
CA ILE A 146 7.14 9.30 4.73
C ILE A 146 7.02 9.69 3.24
N PRO A 147 7.64 8.96 2.30
CA PRO A 147 7.44 9.18 0.88
C PRO A 147 5.98 8.95 0.49
N VAL A 148 5.39 9.91 -0.19
CA VAL A 148 4.00 9.82 -0.67
C VAL A 148 3.99 9.61 -2.18
N TYR A 149 3.21 8.65 -2.62
CA TYR A 149 2.95 8.34 -4.02
C TYR A 149 1.47 8.58 -4.34
N SER A 150 1.18 9.24 -5.45
CA SER A 150 -0.19 9.35 -5.94
C SER A 150 -0.75 7.98 -6.31
N GLY A 151 -1.95 7.69 -5.88
CA GLY A 151 -2.70 6.49 -6.24
C GLY A 151 -3.91 6.76 -7.11
N ASP A 152 -4.04 8.00 -7.60
CA ASP A 152 -5.12 8.45 -8.48
C ASP A 152 -4.50 9.23 -9.65
N ASP A 153 -4.68 8.75 -10.88
CA ASP A 153 -4.02 9.27 -12.07
C ASP A 153 -4.38 10.73 -12.36
N ILE A 154 -5.60 11.15 -12.08
CA ILE A 154 -6.05 12.54 -12.23
C ILE A 154 -5.30 13.47 -11.26
N LEU A 155 -4.90 12.95 -10.11
CA LEU A 155 -4.22 13.68 -9.05
C LEU A 155 -2.71 13.57 -9.08
N ASN A 156 -2.11 12.87 -10.07
CA ASN A 156 -0.66 12.75 -10.14
C ASN A 156 0.04 14.10 -10.10
N LEU A 157 -0.33 15.02 -10.98
CA LEU A 157 0.28 16.36 -11.01
C LEU A 157 -0.04 17.20 -9.77
N PRO A 158 -1.29 17.30 -9.29
CA PRO A 158 -1.60 17.98 -8.04
C PRO A 158 -0.82 17.45 -6.82
N LEU A 159 -0.67 16.14 -6.68
CA LEU A 159 0.07 15.55 -5.55
C LEU A 159 1.58 15.77 -5.68
N LEU A 160 2.14 15.67 -6.87
CA LEU A 160 3.55 16.03 -7.12
C LEU A 160 3.82 17.49 -6.76
N SER A 161 2.89 18.42 -7.07
CA SER A 161 3.04 19.84 -6.75
C SER A 161 3.10 20.16 -5.26
N VAL A 162 2.56 19.30 -4.41
CA VAL A 162 2.59 19.44 -2.95
C VAL A 162 3.65 18.57 -2.28
N GLY A 163 4.48 17.85 -3.04
CA GLY A 163 5.65 17.14 -2.54
C GLY A 163 5.56 15.62 -2.57
N ALA A 164 4.57 15.02 -3.24
CA ALA A 164 4.62 13.59 -3.53
C ALA A 164 5.85 13.27 -4.42
N VAL A 165 6.42 12.09 -4.24
CA VAL A 165 7.69 11.68 -4.88
C VAL A 165 7.50 10.83 -6.14
N GLY A 166 6.27 10.44 -6.45
CA GLY A 166 5.94 9.61 -7.60
C GLY A 166 4.47 9.17 -7.59
N PHE A 167 4.18 8.15 -8.35
CA PHE A 167 2.82 7.63 -8.47
C PHE A 167 2.80 6.10 -8.65
N VAL A 168 1.70 5.49 -8.25
CA VAL A 168 1.37 4.08 -8.49
C VAL A 168 0.13 4.05 -9.36
N SER A 169 0.36 4.10 -10.64
CA SER A 169 -0.63 4.31 -11.71
C SER A 169 -1.13 3.01 -12.31
N VAL A 170 -2.22 3.08 -13.06
CA VAL A 170 -2.86 1.99 -13.81
C VAL A 170 -2.94 2.35 -15.30
N CYS A 171 -1.92 2.90 -15.87
CA CYS A 171 -1.82 3.21 -17.30
C CYS A 171 -1.29 2.02 -18.10
#